data_6e138801ddcf0060bb28425ac0101347
#
_entry.id   6e138801ddcf0060bb28425ac0101347
#
_cell.length_a   1.000
_cell.length_b   1.000
_cell.length_c   1.000
_cell.angle_alpha   90.00
_cell.angle_beta   90.00
_cell.angle_gamma   90.00
#
_symmetry.space_group_name_H-M   'P 1'
#
loop_
_entity.id
_entity.type
_entity.pdbx_description
1 polymer ?
#
loop_
_entity_poly.entity_id
_entity_poly.type
_entity_poly.pdbx_seq_one_letter_code
_entity_poly.pdbx_strand_id
1 'polypeptide(L)' 'MNLDKEQIIDFLKSLGKDDDAAKAESELPDKVDTDKDRGLLAKFGVDPDEVLSRLGRSFGL' A
#
# COMPACT_ATOMS: atom_id res chain seq x y z
N MET A 1 -11.13 -4.93 -2.35
CA MET A 1 -10.43 -4.40 -3.52
C MET A 1 -8.97 -4.85 -3.49
N ASN A 2 -8.47 -5.30 -4.61
CA ASN A 2 -7.09 -5.79 -4.70
C ASN A 2 -6.17 -4.72 -5.28
N LEU A 3 -5.02 -4.54 -4.64
CA LEU A 3 -3.98 -3.63 -5.11
C LEU A 3 -2.72 -4.44 -5.39
N ASP A 4 -1.91 -3.96 -6.33
CA ASP A 4 -0.61 -4.56 -6.54
C ASP A 4 0.32 -4.17 -5.40
N LYS A 5 1.17 -5.11 -4.99
CA LYS A 5 2.16 -4.87 -3.95
C LYS A 5 3.00 -3.63 -4.27
N GLU A 6 3.35 -3.44 -5.54
CA GLU A 6 4.17 -2.31 -5.96
C GLU A 6 3.50 -0.97 -5.70
N GLN A 7 2.17 -0.92 -5.80
CA GLN A 7 1.43 0.31 -5.50
C GLN A 7 1.58 0.70 -4.03
N ILE A 8 1.55 -0.27 -3.15
CA ILE A 8 1.75 -0.03 -1.71
C ILE A 8 3.19 0.41 -1.46
N ILE A 9 4.15 -0.25 -2.11
CA ILE A 9 5.57 0.08 -1.96
C ILE A 9 5.83 1.51 -2.43
N ASP A 10 5.30 1.89 -3.59
CA ASP A 10 5.45 3.25 -4.11
C ASP A 10 4.84 4.28 -3.17
N PHE A 11 3.69 3.95 -2.58
CA PHE A 11 3.04 4.80 -1.59
C PHE A 11 3.94 5.02 -0.38
N LEU A 12 4.53 3.95 0.15
CA LEU A 12 5.44 4.04 1.29
C LEU A 12 6.67 4.87 0.95
N LYS A 13 7.22 4.70 -0.24
CA LYS A 13 8.37 5.49 -0.68
C LYS A 13 8.02 6.96 -0.79
N SER A 14 6.82 7.27 -1.26
CA SER A 14 6.38 8.67 -1.40
C SER A 14 6.23 9.36 -0.03
N LEU A 15 6.03 8.58 1.02
CA LEU A 15 5.96 9.08 2.39
C LEU A 15 7.34 9.14 3.06
N GLY A 16 8.39 8.76 2.36
CA GLY A 16 9.74 8.70 2.93
C GLY A 16 9.99 7.49 3.80
N LYS A 17 9.12 6.48 3.72
CA LYS A 17 9.22 5.26 4.55
C LYS A 17 9.94 4.14 3.78
N ASP A 18 11.20 4.38 3.43
CA ASP A 18 11.97 3.42 2.63
C ASP A 18 12.17 2.08 3.34
N ASP A 19 12.37 2.10 4.65
CA ASP A 19 12.54 0.88 5.43
C ASP A 19 11.26 0.04 5.40
N ASP A 20 10.12 0.69 5.56
CA ASP A 20 8.82 0.00 5.51
C ASP A 20 8.54 -0.51 4.11
N ALA A 21 8.94 0.24 3.09
CA ALA A 21 8.78 -0.20 1.71
C ALA A 21 9.57 -1.48 1.45
N ALA A 22 10.80 -1.56 1.96
CA ALA A 22 11.63 -2.75 1.83
C ALA A 22 11.00 -3.96 2.54
N LYS A 23 10.45 -3.74 3.72
CA LYS A 23 9.76 -4.81 4.46
C LYS A 23 8.50 -5.26 3.72
N ALA A 24 7.75 -4.30 3.18
CA ALA A 24 6.54 -4.61 2.44
C ALA A 24 6.83 -5.48 1.23
N GLU A 25 7.95 -5.24 0.57
CA GLU A 25 8.37 -6.03 -0.59
C GLU A 25 8.48 -7.52 -0.26
N SER A 26 8.98 -7.85 0.93
CA SER A 26 9.15 -9.25 1.33
C SER A 26 7.95 -9.82 2.06
N GLU A 27 7.12 -9.00 2.70
CA GLU A 27 6.02 -9.47 3.53
C GLU A 27 4.66 -9.46 2.83
N LEU A 28 4.46 -8.58 1.86
CA LEU A 28 3.17 -8.49 1.17
C LEU A 28 3.06 -9.50 0.03
N PRO A 29 1.85 -10.05 -0.20
CA PRO A 29 1.62 -10.86 -1.39
C PRO A 29 1.61 -9.97 -2.64
N ASP A 30 1.76 -10.57 -3.81
CA ASP A 30 1.75 -9.82 -5.08
C ASP A 30 0.47 -9.01 -5.26
N LYS A 31 -0.65 -9.57 -4.83
CA LYS A 31 -1.94 -8.88 -4.81
C LYS A 31 -2.37 -8.69 -3.37
N VAL A 32 -2.54 -7.45 -2.97
CA VAL A 32 -2.93 -7.10 -1.60
C VAL A 32 -4.42 -6.81 -1.57
N ASP A 33 -5.16 -7.54 -0.73
CA ASP A 33 -6.59 -7.31 -0.55
C ASP A 33 -6.76 -6.29 0.57
N THR A 34 -7.35 -5.14 0.25
CA THR A 34 -7.50 -4.06 1.23
C THR A 34 -8.40 -4.43 2.41
N ASP A 35 -9.25 -5.45 2.24
CA ASP A 35 -10.11 -5.92 3.34
C ASP A 35 -9.44 -7.00 4.17
N LYS A 36 -8.90 -8.03 3.50
CA LYS A 36 -8.28 -9.16 4.20
C LYS A 36 -6.94 -8.79 4.80
N ASP A 37 -6.18 -7.95 4.11
CA ASP A 37 -4.83 -7.59 4.53
C ASP A 37 -4.78 -6.26 5.27
N ARG A 38 -5.93 -5.78 5.73
CA ARG A 38 -6.03 -4.51 6.46
C ARG A 38 -5.11 -4.46 7.67
N GLY A 39 -5.05 -5.57 8.44
CA GLY A 39 -4.18 -5.64 9.59
C GLY A 39 -2.70 -5.56 9.21
N LEU A 40 -2.34 -6.20 8.09
CA LEU A 40 -0.97 -6.16 7.58
C LEU A 40 -0.62 -4.75 7.12
N LEU A 41 -1.53 -4.07 6.43
CA LEU A 41 -1.32 -2.70 5.98
C LEU A 41 -1.18 -1.75 7.17
N ALA A 42 -1.98 -1.95 8.23
CA ALA A 42 -1.89 -1.14 9.43
C ALA A 42 -0.52 -1.30 10.11
N LYS A 43 0.07 -2.48 10.01
CA LYS A 43 1.40 -2.76 10.55
C LYS A 43 2.46 -1.84 9.94
N PHE A 44 2.28 -1.47 8.68
CA PHE A 44 3.19 -0.55 7.98
C PHE A 44 2.73 0.90 8.08
N GLY A 45 1.65 1.17 8.83
CA GLY A 45 1.11 2.52 8.94
C GLY A 45 0.39 2.98 7.69
N VAL A 46 -0.11 2.04 6.89
CA VAL A 46 -0.83 2.33 5.65
C VAL A 46 -2.33 2.26 5.89
N ASP A 47 -3.03 3.35 5.57
CA ASP A 47 -4.48 3.39 5.60
C ASP A 47 -5.00 3.03 4.21
N PRO A 48 -5.73 1.91 4.05
CA PRO A 48 -6.26 1.52 2.74
C PRO A 48 -7.09 2.60 2.07
N ASP A 49 -7.88 3.33 2.84
CA ASP A 49 -8.72 4.39 2.29
C ASP A 49 -7.87 5.52 1.72
N GLU A 50 -6.77 5.86 2.40
CA GLU A 50 -5.86 6.89 1.93
C GLU A 50 -5.15 6.46 0.65
N VAL A 51 -4.73 5.20 0.58
CA VAL A 51 -4.09 4.65 -0.62
C VAL A 51 -5.05 4.74 -1.80
N LEU A 52 -6.29 4.31 -1.60
CA LEU A 52 -7.30 4.35 -2.67
C LEU A 52 -7.57 5.77 -3.13
N SER A 53 -7.61 6.72 -2.20
CA SER A 53 -7.83 8.12 -2.52
C SER A 53 -6.71 8.67 -3.40
N ARG A 54 -5.46 8.35 -3.06
CA ARG A 54 -4.30 8.80 -3.84
C ARG A 54 -4.24 8.15 -5.21
N LEU A 55 -4.54 6.85 -5.28
CA LEU A 55 -4.57 6.14 -6.56
C LEU A 55 -5.67 6.69 -7.46
N GLY A 56 -6.81 7.02 -6.89
CA GLY A 56 -7.90 7.64 -7.64
C GLY A 56 -7.46 8.95 -8.29
N ARG A 57 -6.71 9.78 -7.56
CA ARG A 57 -6.16 11.02 -8.10
C ARG A 57 -5.17 10.76 -9.21
N SER A 58 -4.34 9.74 -9.06
CA SER A 58 -3.35 9.36 -10.07
C SER A 58 -4.01 8.95 -11.37
N PHE A 59 -5.22 8.41 -11.31
CA PHE A 59 -5.98 8.01 -12.48
C PHE A 59 -6.86 9.14 -13.03
N GLY A 60 -6.76 10.34 -12.49
CA GLY A 60 -7.52 11.49 -12.96
C GLY A 60 -8.97 11.50 -12.54
N LEU A 61 -9.30 10.80 -11.51
CA LEU A 61 -10.68 10.72 -11.01
C LEU A 61 -11.00 11.86 -10.04
#